data_0314ecb91e5e1ced815a5006bda6c412
#
_entry.id   0314ecb91e5e1ced815a5006bda6c412
#
_cell.length_a   1.000
_cell.length_b   1.000
_cell.length_c   1.000
_cell.angle_alpha   90.00
_cell.angle_beta   90.00
_cell.angle_gamma   90.00
#
_symmetry.space_group_name_H-M   'P 1'
#
loop_
_entity.id
_entity.type
_entity.pdbx_description
1 polymer ?
#
loop_
_entity_poly.entity_id
_entity_poly.type
_entity_poly.pdbx_seq_one_letter_code
_entity_poly.pdbx_strand_id
1 'polypeptide(L)'
;MYRTNAQSRLFEERFIVSNIPYKIVGGVNFYARKEVKDLLAYLKTIDNARDDLAVRRILNVPKRGIGATTVNRVSDYAESYNISFYDALKRADEIPSIGKAASKVKPFVNLIQVFRSKLEFISISDLLREVIEETGYVKELEAEGTDEAEARIENIDELLSKVVSYEESEEHPTLSGFLEEVALVADIDSLDEEQDYVVLMTLH
;
A
#
# COMPACT_ATOMS: atom_id res chain seq x y z
N MET A 1 -26.10 0.43 6.15
CA MET A 1 -26.09 0.50 4.68
C MET A 1 -25.43 1.79 4.26
N TYR A 2 -24.59 1.79 3.25
CA TYR A 2 -23.83 2.93 2.74
C TYR A 2 -23.87 2.96 1.21
N ARG A 3 -23.50 4.10 0.61
CA ARG A 3 -23.67 4.32 -0.84
C ARG A 3 -22.54 3.68 -1.64
N THR A 4 -21.29 3.82 -1.19
CA THR A 4 -20.11 3.28 -1.88
C THR A 4 -19.26 2.45 -0.91
N ASN A 5 -18.53 1.46 -1.43
CA ASN A 5 -17.67 0.62 -0.62
C ASN A 5 -16.56 1.40 0.09
N ALA A 6 -16.12 2.54 -0.44
CA ALA A 6 -15.13 3.40 0.21
C ALA A 6 -15.60 3.87 1.60
N GLN A 7 -16.89 4.18 1.74
CA GLN A 7 -17.47 4.64 3.01
C GLN A 7 -17.52 3.57 4.12
N SER A 8 -17.24 2.29 3.80
CA SER A 8 -17.24 1.23 4.80
C SER A 8 -16.15 1.41 5.86
N ARG A 9 -15.00 2.00 5.51
CA ARG A 9 -13.84 2.15 6.40
C ARG A 9 -14.19 2.70 7.79
N LEU A 10 -14.93 3.80 7.86
CA LEU A 10 -15.31 4.41 9.16
C LEU A 10 -16.14 3.48 10.03
N PHE A 11 -17.04 2.68 9.42
CA PHE A 11 -17.82 1.69 10.14
C PHE A 11 -16.95 0.51 10.56
N GLU A 12 -16.09 0.01 9.67
CA GLU A 12 -15.16 -1.08 9.95
C GLU A 12 -14.26 -0.73 11.15
N GLU A 13 -13.55 0.40 11.10
CA GLU A 13 -12.70 0.86 12.19
C GLU A 13 -13.49 1.04 13.50
N ARG A 14 -14.71 1.61 13.44
CA ARG A 14 -15.52 1.79 14.63
C ARG A 14 -15.98 0.48 15.24
N PHE A 15 -16.38 -0.49 14.43
CA PHE A 15 -16.76 -1.82 14.91
C PHE A 15 -15.57 -2.57 15.50
N ILE A 16 -14.39 -2.47 14.90
CA ILE A 16 -13.16 -3.03 15.43
C ILE A 16 -12.85 -2.46 16.82
N VAL A 17 -12.79 -1.13 16.95
CA VAL A 17 -12.52 -0.46 18.23
C VAL A 17 -13.57 -0.79 19.30
N SER A 18 -14.82 -0.98 18.90
CA SER A 18 -15.93 -1.34 19.79
C SER A 18 -16.06 -2.84 20.03
N ASN A 19 -15.16 -3.65 19.47
CA ASN A 19 -15.21 -5.13 19.52
C ASN A 19 -16.57 -5.70 19.05
N ILE A 20 -17.12 -5.11 17.98
CA ILE A 20 -18.39 -5.54 17.37
C ILE A 20 -18.06 -6.36 16.12
N PRO A 21 -18.34 -7.66 16.09
CA PRO A 21 -18.13 -8.49 14.90
C PRO A 21 -18.96 -7.99 13.72
N TYR A 22 -18.34 -7.92 12.54
CA TYR A 22 -19.03 -7.49 11.32
C TYR A 22 -18.61 -8.30 10.10
N LYS A 23 -19.43 -8.27 9.06
CA LYS A 23 -19.16 -8.90 7.77
C LYS A 23 -19.53 -7.98 6.61
N ILE A 24 -18.66 -7.85 5.63
CA ILE A 24 -18.93 -7.11 4.40
C ILE A 24 -19.51 -8.07 3.36
N VAL A 25 -20.68 -7.73 2.83
CA VAL A 25 -21.31 -8.51 1.75
C VAL A 25 -21.05 -7.84 0.42
N GLY A 26 -20.49 -8.63 -0.51
CA GLY A 26 -20.16 -8.16 -1.88
C GLY A 26 -18.85 -7.38 -2.01
N GLY A 27 -18.00 -7.43 -1.00
CA GLY A 27 -16.71 -6.74 -1.01
C GLY A 27 -15.68 -7.39 -0.09
N VAL A 28 -14.52 -6.74 0.00
CA VAL A 28 -13.45 -7.07 0.96
C VAL A 28 -13.24 -5.89 1.90
N ASN A 29 -12.74 -6.17 3.08
CA ASN A 29 -12.40 -5.16 4.09
C ASN A 29 -11.50 -4.08 3.50
N PHE A 30 -11.63 -2.84 4.01
CA PHE A 30 -10.98 -1.67 3.43
C PHE A 30 -9.46 -1.88 3.25
N TYR A 31 -8.77 -2.29 4.30
CA TYR A 31 -7.32 -2.52 4.25
C TYR A 31 -6.90 -3.78 3.46
N ALA A 32 -7.85 -4.63 3.10
CA ALA A 32 -7.60 -5.79 2.23
C ALA A 32 -7.71 -5.46 0.73
N ARG A 33 -8.23 -4.28 0.36
CA ARG A 33 -8.40 -3.85 -1.04
C ARG A 33 -7.04 -3.67 -1.71
N LYS A 34 -6.99 -4.02 -3.00
CA LYS A 34 -5.72 -4.05 -3.76
C LYS A 34 -4.99 -2.70 -3.74
N GLU A 35 -5.68 -1.63 -4.11
CA GLU A 35 -5.14 -0.27 -4.20
C GLU A 35 -4.66 0.25 -2.84
N VAL A 36 -5.40 -0.04 -1.77
CA VAL A 36 -5.02 0.32 -0.41
C VAL A 36 -3.75 -0.43 0.00
N LYS A 37 -3.69 -1.74 -0.24
CA LYS A 37 -2.48 -2.55 0.03
C LYS A 37 -1.28 -2.10 -0.80
N ASP A 38 -1.50 -1.68 -2.05
CA ASP A 38 -0.43 -1.21 -2.91
C ASP A 38 0.17 0.09 -2.37
N LEU A 39 -0.66 1.06 -2.00
CA LEU A 39 -0.20 2.34 -1.44
C LEU A 39 0.43 2.18 -0.05
N LEU A 40 -0.15 1.35 0.82
CA LEU A 40 0.47 1.00 2.10
C LEU A 40 1.83 0.30 1.91
N ALA A 41 1.99 -0.53 0.89
CA ALA A 41 3.28 -1.14 0.58
C ALA A 41 4.32 -0.11 0.10
N TYR A 42 3.90 0.95 -0.63
CA TYR A 42 4.76 2.10 -0.91
C TYR A 42 5.20 2.78 0.38
N LEU A 43 4.27 3.13 1.25
CA LEU A 43 4.57 3.79 2.53
C LEU A 43 5.50 2.93 3.40
N LYS A 44 5.26 1.63 3.54
CA LYS A 44 6.15 0.68 4.25
C LYS A 44 7.55 0.65 3.65
N THR A 45 7.66 0.63 2.30
CA THR A 45 8.96 0.63 1.62
C THR A 45 9.71 1.94 1.83
N ILE A 46 9.00 3.06 1.86
CA ILE A 46 9.57 4.38 2.12
C ILE A 46 10.04 4.47 3.58
N ASP A 47 9.26 3.96 4.53
CA ASP A 47 9.60 3.97 5.96
C ASP A 47 10.92 3.23 6.22
N ASN A 48 11.03 1.95 5.90
CA ASN A 48 12.25 1.22 6.21
C ASN A 48 12.81 0.27 5.13
N ALA A 49 12.08 -0.02 4.07
CA ALA A 49 12.48 -0.89 2.95
C ALA A 49 13.02 -2.30 3.33
N ARG A 50 12.73 -2.79 4.55
CA ARG A 50 13.11 -4.13 5.02
C ARG A 50 12.01 -5.16 4.85
N ASP A 51 10.77 -4.71 4.61
CA ASP A 51 9.66 -5.58 4.27
C ASP A 51 9.76 -6.00 2.80
N ASP A 52 10.41 -7.13 2.55
CA ASP A 52 10.61 -7.66 1.20
C ASP A 52 9.28 -7.95 0.49
N LEU A 53 8.20 -8.27 1.22
CA LEU A 53 6.87 -8.49 0.65
C LEU A 53 6.30 -7.16 0.13
N ALA A 54 6.42 -6.09 0.90
CA ALA A 54 5.99 -4.75 0.48
C ALA A 54 6.77 -4.28 -0.76
N VAL A 55 8.11 -4.41 -0.76
CA VAL A 55 8.94 -4.03 -1.89
C VAL A 55 8.58 -4.81 -3.16
N ARG A 56 8.44 -6.14 -3.06
CA ARG A 56 8.07 -6.99 -4.19
C ARG A 56 6.69 -6.64 -4.74
N ARG A 57 5.75 -6.31 -3.86
CA ARG A 57 4.40 -5.93 -4.25
C ARG A 57 4.39 -4.73 -5.17
N ILE A 58 5.15 -3.68 -4.87
CA ILE A 58 5.12 -2.41 -5.59
C ILE A 58 6.15 -2.29 -6.71
N LEU A 59 7.11 -3.18 -6.81
CA LEU A 59 8.20 -3.10 -7.79
C LEU A 59 7.69 -2.93 -9.23
N ASN A 60 6.58 -3.58 -9.57
CA ASN A 60 5.95 -3.49 -10.88
C ASN A 60 4.49 -2.99 -10.82
N VAL A 61 4.15 -2.19 -9.83
CA VAL A 61 2.83 -1.56 -9.66
C VAL A 61 3.02 -0.06 -9.39
N PRO A 62 2.57 0.82 -10.28
CA PRO A 62 2.11 0.62 -11.66
C PRO A 62 3.10 -0.13 -12.55
N LYS A 63 2.66 -0.58 -13.72
CA LYS A 63 3.48 -1.43 -14.61
C LYS A 63 4.77 -0.73 -15.06
N ARG A 64 5.94 -1.32 -14.75
CA ARG A 64 7.28 -0.86 -15.15
C ARG A 64 7.98 -1.82 -16.12
N GLY A 65 7.29 -2.90 -16.53
CA GLY A 65 7.87 -3.95 -17.37
C GLY A 65 8.94 -4.77 -16.66
N ILE A 66 8.84 -4.90 -15.33
CA ILE A 66 9.68 -5.77 -14.50
C ILE A 66 8.92 -7.07 -14.29
N GLY A 67 9.37 -8.13 -14.95
CA GLY A 67 8.70 -9.44 -14.91
C GLY A 67 9.23 -10.35 -13.79
N ALA A 68 8.54 -11.48 -13.59
CA ALA A 68 8.87 -12.48 -12.55
C ALA A 68 10.31 -12.99 -12.65
N THR A 69 10.85 -13.17 -13.85
CA THR A 69 12.25 -13.59 -14.05
C THR A 69 13.24 -12.60 -13.42
N THR A 70 12.99 -11.30 -13.54
CA THR A 70 13.84 -10.27 -12.91
C THR A 70 13.71 -10.33 -11.40
N VAL A 71 12.49 -10.44 -10.87
CA VAL A 71 12.22 -10.57 -9.44
C VAL A 71 12.96 -11.78 -8.86
N ASN A 72 12.88 -12.95 -9.51
CA ASN A 72 13.58 -14.17 -9.05
C ASN A 72 15.11 -13.97 -9.01
N ARG A 73 15.68 -13.36 -10.05
CA ARG A 73 17.14 -13.10 -10.10
C ARG A 73 17.61 -12.15 -9.00
N VAL A 74 16.81 -11.14 -8.68
CA VAL A 74 17.09 -10.24 -7.55
C VAL A 74 16.97 -11.00 -6.23
N SER A 75 15.99 -11.91 -6.10
CA SER A 75 15.82 -12.74 -4.92
C SER A 75 17.01 -13.67 -4.68
N ASP A 76 17.43 -14.39 -5.73
CA ASP A 76 18.57 -15.32 -5.67
C ASP A 76 19.87 -14.56 -5.27
N TYR A 77 20.03 -13.34 -5.79
CA TYR A 77 21.13 -12.48 -5.40
C TYR A 77 21.04 -12.04 -3.94
N ALA A 78 19.86 -11.58 -3.49
CA ALA A 78 19.64 -11.19 -2.11
C ALA A 78 19.95 -12.32 -1.13
N GLU A 79 19.47 -13.53 -1.42
CA GLU A 79 19.75 -14.74 -0.62
C GLU A 79 21.25 -15.08 -0.61
N SER A 80 21.90 -15.06 -1.78
CA SER A 80 23.32 -15.40 -1.90
C SER A 80 24.24 -14.47 -1.10
N TYR A 81 23.86 -13.21 -0.95
CA TYR A 81 24.61 -12.19 -0.21
C TYR A 81 24.05 -11.88 1.17
N ASN A 82 23.00 -12.56 1.59
CA ASN A 82 22.29 -12.35 2.88
C ASN A 82 21.94 -10.85 3.11
N ILE A 83 21.33 -10.23 2.10
CA ILE A 83 20.87 -8.84 2.11
C ILE A 83 19.37 -8.77 1.83
N SER A 84 18.73 -7.62 2.14
CA SER A 84 17.32 -7.40 1.83
C SER A 84 17.08 -7.37 0.31
N PHE A 85 15.85 -7.67 -0.09
CA PHE A 85 15.47 -7.58 -1.51
C PHE A 85 15.66 -6.16 -2.06
N TYR A 86 15.38 -5.12 -1.26
CA TYR A 86 15.62 -3.73 -1.65
C TYR A 86 17.12 -3.40 -1.80
N ASP A 87 17.97 -3.93 -0.92
CA ASP A 87 19.42 -3.75 -1.05
C ASP A 87 19.97 -4.43 -2.30
N ALA A 88 19.41 -5.58 -2.67
CA ALA A 88 19.72 -6.23 -3.92
C ALA A 88 19.28 -5.40 -5.14
N LEU A 89 18.08 -4.77 -5.09
CA LEU A 89 17.63 -3.85 -6.14
C LEU A 89 18.58 -2.66 -6.33
N LYS A 90 19.14 -2.09 -5.25
CA LYS A 90 20.14 -1.02 -5.33
C LYS A 90 21.43 -1.46 -6.07
N ARG A 91 21.73 -2.75 -6.01
CA ARG A 91 22.90 -3.37 -6.67
C ARG A 91 22.53 -4.06 -7.99
N ALA A 92 21.44 -3.64 -8.64
CA ALA A 92 20.95 -4.30 -9.86
C ALA A 92 21.99 -4.48 -10.96
N ASP A 93 22.97 -3.55 -11.08
CA ASP A 93 24.07 -3.65 -12.06
C ASP A 93 25.07 -4.76 -11.73
N GLU A 94 25.15 -5.18 -10.47
CA GLU A 94 26.08 -6.22 -10.02
C GLU A 94 25.51 -7.63 -10.22
N ILE A 95 24.20 -7.74 -10.55
CA ILE A 95 23.53 -9.02 -10.76
C ILE A 95 23.81 -9.51 -12.19
N PRO A 96 24.67 -10.53 -12.39
CA PRO A 96 25.16 -10.90 -13.73
C PRO A 96 24.07 -11.29 -14.72
N SER A 97 22.97 -11.83 -14.21
CA SER A 97 21.87 -12.36 -15.03
C SER A 97 20.74 -11.36 -15.27
N ILE A 98 20.76 -10.17 -14.67
CA ILE A 98 19.65 -9.22 -14.76
C ILE A 98 19.59 -8.51 -16.13
N GLY A 99 20.74 -8.29 -16.75
CA GLY A 99 20.86 -7.71 -18.09
C GLY A 99 20.18 -6.33 -18.21
N LYS A 100 19.44 -6.14 -19.31
CA LYS A 100 18.71 -4.87 -19.57
C LYS A 100 17.63 -4.53 -18.55
N ALA A 101 17.20 -5.46 -17.70
CA ALA A 101 16.19 -5.19 -16.68
C ALA A 101 16.73 -4.27 -15.56
N ALA A 102 18.04 -4.18 -15.36
CA ALA A 102 18.65 -3.22 -14.43
C ALA A 102 18.21 -1.77 -14.72
N SER A 103 18.12 -1.39 -16.00
CA SER A 103 17.66 -0.05 -16.40
C SER A 103 16.21 0.27 -16.02
N LYS A 104 15.36 -0.76 -15.82
CA LYS A 104 13.98 -0.62 -15.38
C LYS A 104 13.87 -0.59 -13.85
N VAL A 105 14.79 -1.23 -13.14
CA VAL A 105 14.84 -1.27 -11.67
C VAL A 105 15.35 0.06 -11.10
N LYS A 106 16.36 0.67 -11.71
CA LYS A 106 16.97 1.92 -11.23
C LYS A 106 15.97 3.07 -10.99
N PRO A 107 15.05 3.39 -11.93
CA PRO A 107 14.07 4.44 -11.70
C PRO A 107 13.20 4.18 -10.45
N PHE A 108 12.82 2.94 -10.20
CA PHE A 108 12.08 2.57 -8.98
C PHE A 108 12.91 2.82 -7.72
N VAL A 109 14.17 2.37 -7.70
CA VAL A 109 15.06 2.59 -6.55
C VAL A 109 15.25 4.09 -6.29
N ASN A 110 15.50 4.87 -7.34
CA ASN A 110 15.66 6.32 -7.23
C ASN A 110 14.39 7.00 -6.68
N LEU A 111 13.23 6.60 -7.16
CA LEU A 111 11.94 7.12 -6.70
C LEU A 111 11.75 6.89 -5.19
N ILE A 112 11.99 5.67 -4.70
CA ILE A 112 11.93 5.36 -3.27
C ILE A 112 12.95 6.17 -2.48
N GLN A 113 14.19 6.33 -2.98
CA GLN A 113 15.21 7.12 -2.30
C GLN A 113 14.82 8.61 -2.18
N VAL A 114 14.23 9.17 -3.23
CA VAL A 114 13.72 10.56 -3.21
C VAL A 114 12.63 10.71 -2.15
N PHE A 115 11.64 9.80 -2.08
CA PHE A 115 10.62 9.87 -1.06
C PHE A 115 11.19 9.73 0.36
N ARG A 116 12.14 8.81 0.55
CA ARG A 116 12.82 8.64 1.85
C ARG A 116 13.57 9.89 2.29
N SER A 117 14.18 10.62 1.37
CA SER A 117 14.86 11.87 1.71
C SER A 117 13.93 13.01 2.11
N LYS A 118 12.64 12.89 1.81
CA LYS A 118 11.61 13.89 2.14
C LYS A 118 10.90 13.63 3.48
N LEU A 119 11.05 12.45 4.08
CA LEU A 119 10.29 12.02 5.28
C LEU A 119 10.32 13.02 6.44
N GLU A 120 11.43 13.74 6.62
CA GLU A 120 11.58 14.71 7.71
C GLU A 120 11.04 16.11 7.37
N PHE A 121 10.62 16.34 6.12
CA PHE A 121 10.32 17.67 5.60
C PHE A 121 8.88 17.85 5.15
N ILE A 122 8.14 16.77 4.91
CA ILE A 122 6.75 16.84 4.43
C ILE A 122 5.83 15.98 5.32
N SER A 123 4.54 16.33 5.33
CA SER A 123 3.52 15.55 6.02
C SER A 123 3.32 14.16 5.39
N ILE A 124 2.74 13.22 6.12
CA ILE A 124 2.45 11.87 5.60
C ILE A 124 1.41 11.96 4.48
N SER A 125 0.44 12.86 4.62
CA SER A 125 -0.60 13.09 3.61
C SER A 125 0.00 13.67 2.32
N ASP A 126 0.94 14.60 2.41
CA ASP A 126 1.63 15.15 1.24
C ASP A 126 2.55 14.09 0.60
N LEU A 127 3.25 13.30 1.42
CA LEU A 127 4.02 12.15 0.93
C LEU A 127 3.15 11.18 0.13
N LEU A 128 1.97 10.82 0.65
CA LEU A 128 1.07 9.90 -0.04
C LEU A 128 0.54 10.50 -1.35
N ARG A 129 0.20 11.81 -1.37
CA ARG A 129 -0.18 12.50 -2.61
C ARG A 129 0.93 12.47 -3.65
N GLU A 130 2.17 12.77 -3.23
CA GLU A 130 3.32 12.69 -4.13
C GLU A 130 3.56 11.27 -4.65
N VAL A 131 3.41 10.24 -3.80
CA VAL A 131 3.51 8.84 -4.24
C VAL A 131 2.47 8.52 -5.32
N ILE A 132 1.23 8.93 -5.13
CA ILE A 132 0.14 8.71 -6.11
C ILE A 132 0.45 9.41 -7.44
N GLU A 133 0.91 10.67 -7.37
CA GLU A 133 1.18 11.50 -8.55
C GLU A 133 2.41 11.01 -9.32
N GLU A 134 3.54 10.85 -8.65
CA GLU A 134 4.83 10.48 -9.27
C GLU A 134 4.82 9.05 -9.81
N THR A 135 4.09 8.14 -9.17
CA THR A 135 3.92 6.79 -9.70
C THR A 135 2.93 6.72 -10.86
N GLY A 136 2.02 7.69 -10.95
CA GLY A 136 0.91 7.69 -11.92
C GLY A 136 -0.17 6.65 -11.59
N TYR A 137 -0.30 6.24 -10.33
CA TYR A 137 -1.20 5.16 -9.92
C TYR A 137 -2.66 5.48 -10.28
N VAL A 138 -3.15 6.68 -9.96
CA VAL A 138 -4.51 7.14 -10.28
C VAL A 138 -4.67 7.33 -11.80
N LYS A 139 -3.66 7.84 -12.50
CA LYS A 139 -3.70 8.00 -13.97
C LYS A 139 -3.88 6.65 -14.70
N GLU A 140 -3.27 5.57 -14.17
CA GLU A 140 -3.48 4.22 -14.73
C GLU A 140 -4.93 3.77 -14.54
N LEU A 141 -5.54 4.03 -13.36
CA LEU A 141 -6.94 3.72 -13.08
C LEU A 141 -7.90 4.56 -13.94
N GLU A 142 -7.67 5.87 -14.05
CA GLU A 142 -8.48 6.75 -14.91
C GLU A 142 -8.46 6.29 -16.39
N ALA A 143 -7.32 5.77 -16.85
CA ALA A 143 -7.20 5.25 -18.21
C ALA A 143 -7.98 3.95 -18.43
N GLU A 144 -8.36 3.21 -17.39
CA GLU A 144 -9.24 2.04 -17.49
C GLU A 144 -10.68 2.45 -17.84
N GLY A 145 -11.16 3.61 -17.36
CA GLY A 145 -12.48 4.19 -17.67
C GLY A 145 -13.66 3.30 -17.25
N THR A 146 -13.54 2.54 -16.17
CA THR A 146 -14.56 1.62 -15.68
C THR A 146 -15.08 2.07 -14.30
N ASP A 147 -16.34 1.73 -13.98
CA ASP A 147 -16.93 1.98 -12.66
C ASP A 147 -16.08 1.34 -11.55
N GLU A 148 -15.43 0.20 -11.82
CA GLU A 148 -14.54 -0.46 -10.89
C GLU A 148 -13.27 0.37 -10.63
N ALA A 149 -12.72 1.00 -11.65
CA ALA A 149 -11.58 1.91 -11.50
C ALA A 149 -11.95 3.17 -10.73
N GLU A 150 -13.14 3.74 -10.96
CA GLU A 150 -13.66 4.86 -10.17
C GLU A 150 -13.81 4.49 -8.69
N ALA A 151 -14.37 3.32 -8.39
CA ALA A 151 -14.47 2.83 -7.01
C ALA A 151 -13.10 2.64 -6.33
N ARG A 152 -12.07 2.25 -7.09
CA ARG A 152 -10.69 2.18 -6.56
C ARG A 152 -10.11 3.57 -6.29
N ILE A 153 -10.41 4.56 -7.10
CA ILE A 153 -9.99 5.96 -6.86
C ILE A 153 -10.66 6.47 -5.58
N GLU A 154 -11.96 6.22 -5.38
CA GLU A 154 -12.64 6.55 -4.12
C GLU A 154 -11.97 5.90 -2.89
N ASN A 155 -11.49 4.65 -3.01
CA ASN A 155 -10.75 3.98 -1.94
C ASN A 155 -9.39 4.66 -1.65
N ILE A 156 -8.74 5.21 -2.66
CA ILE A 156 -7.49 5.98 -2.51
C ILE A 156 -7.77 7.29 -1.77
N ASP A 157 -8.84 8.00 -2.13
CA ASP A 157 -9.26 9.24 -1.46
C ASP A 157 -9.62 8.97 0.02
N GLU A 158 -10.25 7.83 0.30
CA GLU A 158 -10.55 7.42 1.66
C GLU A 158 -9.30 7.07 2.47
N LEU A 159 -8.27 6.48 1.84
CA LEU A 159 -6.97 6.28 2.49
C LEU A 159 -6.28 7.61 2.79
N LEU A 160 -6.33 8.58 1.88
CA LEU A 160 -5.83 9.94 2.13
C LEU A 160 -6.56 10.60 3.31
N SER A 161 -7.87 10.46 3.37
CA SER A 161 -8.68 10.97 4.48
C SER A 161 -8.28 10.34 5.82
N LYS A 162 -7.94 9.04 5.83
CA LYS A 162 -7.43 8.34 7.02
C LYS A 162 -6.08 8.89 7.47
N VAL A 163 -5.16 9.14 6.53
CA VAL A 163 -3.85 9.72 6.84
C VAL A 163 -4.01 11.11 7.47
N VAL A 164 -4.85 11.97 6.86
CA VAL A 164 -5.13 13.31 7.41
C VAL A 164 -5.73 13.22 8.82
N SER A 165 -6.69 12.33 9.04
CA SER A 165 -7.30 12.15 10.36
C SER A 165 -6.29 11.69 11.41
N TYR A 166 -5.34 10.83 11.03
CA TYR A 166 -4.24 10.42 11.91
C TYR A 166 -3.33 11.62 12.25
N GLU A 167 -2.95 12.42 11.25
CA GLU A 167 -2.11 13.61 11.46
C GLU A 167 -2.78 14.64 12.37
N GLU A 168 -4.10 14.79 12.31
CA GLU A 168 -4.87 15.70 13.16
C GLU A 168 -5.05 15.17 14.59
N SER A 169 -5.04 13.85 14.79
CA SER A 169 -5.25 13.23 16.11
C SER A 169 -3.97 13.06 16.93
N GLU A 170 -2.81 13.03 16.26
CA GLU A 170 -1.52 12.78 16.91
C GLU A 170 -0.75 14.10 17.12
N GLU A 171 -0.15 14.27 18.31
CA GLU A 171 0.68 15.43 18.63
C GLU A 171 1.98 15.44 17.81
N HIS A 172 2.54 14.24 17.55
CA HIS A 172 3.75 14.04 16.77
C HIS A 172 3.54 12.90 15.76
N PRO A 173 2.82 13.16 14.65
CA PRO A 173 2.51 12.13 13.68
C PRO A 173 3.79 11.65 12.96
N THR A 174 3.98 10.33 12.89
CA THR A 174 5.08 9.70 12.18
C THR A 174 4.56 8.65 11.20
N LEU A 175 5.28 8.43 10.11
CA LEU A 175 4.90 7.40 9.13
C LEU A 175 4.88 6.01 9.77
N SER A 176 5.87 5.68 10.60
CA SER A 176 5.90 4.39 11.32
C SER A 176 4.69 4.22 12.24
N GLY A 177 4.32 5.26 13.01
CA GLY A 177 3.13 5.22 13.88
C GLY A 177 1.83 5.03 13.11
N PHE A 178 1.67 5.71 11.97
CA PHE A 178 0.53 5.50 11.07
C PHE A 178 0.46 4.04 10.59
N LEU A 179 1.59 3.49 10.16
CA LEU A 179 1.65 2.10 9.67
C LEU A 179 1.37 1.08 10.77
N GLU A 180 1.79 1.34 12.01
CA GLU A 180 1.49 0.51 13.18
C GLU A 180 -0.01 0.55 13.51
N GLU A 181 -0.65 1.73 13.50
CA GLU A 181 -2.09 1.85 13.72
C GLU A 181 -2.89 1.08 12.67
N VAL A 182 -2.52 1.23 11.38
CA VAL A 182 -3.17 0.49 10.28
C VAL A 182 -2.98 -1.02 10.44
N ALA A 183 -1.79 -1.47 10.85
CA ALA A 183 -1.53 -2.90 11.04
C ALA A 183 -2.40 -3.49 12.16
N LEU A 184 -2.54 -2.78 13.29
CA LEU A 184 -3.41 -3.20 14.39
C LEU A 184 -4.87 -3.36 13.94
N VAL A 185 -5.39 -2.41 13.16
CA VAL A 185 -6.77 -2.48 12.63
C VAL A 185 -6.92 -3.66 11.67
N ALA A 186 -5.96 -3.86 10.76
CA ALA A 186 -6.02 -4.93 9.76
C ALA A 186 -5.91 -6.34 10.37
N ASP A 187 -5.15 -6.51 11.45
CA ASP A 187 -4.98 -7.81 12.13
C ASP A 187 -6.22 -8.24 12.92
N ILE A 188 -6.91 -7.29 13.56
CA ILE A 188 -8.14 -7.56 14.33
C ILE A 188 -9.26 -8.03 13.40
N ASP A 189 -9.27 -7.59 12.15
CA ASP A 189 -10.27 -7.92 11.13
C ASP A 189 -10.26 -9.42 10.73
N SER A 190 -9.26 -10.19 11.15
CA SER A 190 -9.09 -11.62 10.84
C SER A 190 -9.69 -12.57 11.89
N LEU A 191 -10.34 -12.07 12.95
CA LEU A 191 -10.79 -12.87 14.10
C LEU A 191 -12.27 -13.26 14.03
N ASP A 192 -12.50 -14.57 13.96
CA ASP A 192 -13.65 -15.40 14.37
C ASP A 192 -15.00 -15.32 13.61
N GLU A 193 -15.34 -16.44 12.91
CA GLU A 193 -16.57 -16.65 12.14
C GLU A 193 -17.77 -17.17 12.97
N GLU A 194 -17.65 -17.39 14.29
CA GLU A 194 -18.68 -18.08 15.09
C GLU A 194 -19.59 -17.17 15.92
N GLN A 195 -19.50 -15.84 15.80
CA GLN A 195 -20.32 -14.89 16.58
C GLN A 195 -21.39 -14.20 15.75
N ASP A 196 -22.45 -13.69 16.41
CA ASP A 196 -23.43 -12.79 15.80
C ASP A 196 -22.72 -11.53 15.27
N TYR A 197 -22.92 -11.18 14.01
CA TYR A 197 -22.20 -10.08 13.35
C TYR A 197 -23.14 -9.06 12.70
N VAL A 198 -22.66 -7.83 12.60
CA VAL A 198 -23.32 -6.77 11.85
C VAL A 198 -22.99 -6.91 10.37
N VAL A 199 -24.01 -6.86 9.51
CA VAL A 199 -23.82 -6.92 8.06
C VAL A 199 -23.63 -5.52 7.49
N LEU A 200 -22.50 -5.29 6.83
CA LEU A 200 -22.21 -4.10 6.04
C LEU A 200 -22.45 -4.40 4.56
N MET A 201 -23.30 -3.61 3.90
CA MET A 201 -23.61 -3.77 2.48
C MET A 201 -23.93 -2.44 1.80
N THR A 202 -23.64 -2.34 0.50
CA THR A 202 -24.18 -1.29 -0.37
C THR A 202 -25.58 -1.64 -0.83
N LEU A 203 -26.38 -0.62 -1.13
CA LEU A 203 -27.68 -0.76 -1.81
C LEU A 203 -27.46 -0.51 -3.31
N HIS A 204 -27.61 -1.55 -4.10
CA HIS A 204 -27.67 -1.48 -5.56
C HIS A 204 -29.06 -1.87 -6.04
#